data_daa6634b7850573eaa81f2f883acb6b1
#
_entry.id   daa6634b7850573eaa81f2f883acb6b1
#
_cell.length_a   1.000
_cell.length_b   1.000
_cell.length_c   1.000
_cell.angle_alpha   90.00
_cell.angle_beta   90.00
_cell.angle_gamma   90.00
#
_symmetry.space_group_name_H-M   'P 1'
#
loop_
_entity.id
_entity.type
_entity.pdbx_description
1 polymer ?
#
loop_
_entity_poly.entity_id
_entity_poly.type
_entity_poly.pdbx_seq_one_letter_code
_entity_poly.pdbx_strand_id
1 'polypeptide(L)'
;DLPPGCSVFSFAQDIIGTNAYEVAKLVKEGTDDAQRGVGIATLTAGSCQQDLIDVDDRSTTFGVDILPTDIVAMIGYIEPIAEKLSDRARKLIVFDSGVSKSGKKIDFISDMEDQAKLLPTCHVALITGTTVINGTIDELLKLCKNAREIVLVGASTPMFPEAFKDTNVTVLAGSWWNKNDKEDLFKLISIASGISHVRKSMIKKAVRVIR
;
A
#
# COMPACT_ATOMS: atom_id res chain seq x y z
N ASP A 1 -22.55 -2.57 -14.98
CA ASP A 1 -21.75 -2.20 -13.80
C ASP A 1 -21.73 -3.39 -12.84
N LEU A 2 -20.59 -4.09 -12.75
CA LEU A 2 -20.41 -5.15 -11.75
C LEU A 2 -20.23 -4.50 -10.37
N PRO A 3 -20.80 -5.08 -9.31
CA PRO A 3 -20.62 -4.55 -7.96
C PRO A 3 -19.14 -4.55 -7.58
N PRO A 4 -18.67 -3.54 -6.82
CA PRO A 4 -17.29 -3.49 -6.35
C PRO A 4 -16.94 -4.76 -5.57
N GLY A 5 -15.92 -5.48 -6.01
CA GLY A 5 -15.44 -6.71 -5.36
C GLY A 5 -15.68 -8.01 -6.14
N CYS A 6 -16.43 -8.00 -7.22
CA CYS A 6 -16.58 -9.16 -8.11
C CYS A 6 -15.79 -8.91 -9.41
N SER A 7 -14.49 -9.01 -9.36
CA SER A 7 -13.69 -9.04 -10.58
C SER A 7 -13.80 -10.42 -11.21
N VAL A 8 -14.26 -10.48 -12.46
CA VAL A 8 -14.20 -11.72 -13.23
C VAL A 8 -12.76 -11.93 -13.66
N PHE A 9 -12.07 -12.87 -13.02
CA PHE A 9 -10.72 -13.27 -13.37
C PHE A 9 -10.77 -14.24 -14.55
N SER A 10 -11.01 -13.73 -15.74
CA SER A 10 -11.06 -14.55 -16.96
C SER A 10 -9.73 -15.27 -17.26
N PHE A 11 -8.62 -14.72 -16.80
CA PHE A 11 -7.26 -15.27 -16.98
C PHE A 11 -6.76 -16.11 -15.80
N ALA A 12 -7.61 -16.41 -14.81
CA ALA A 12 -7.19 -17.16 -13.62
C ALA A 12 -6.62 -18.56 -13.96
N GLN A 13 -7.18 -19.22 -14.96
CA GLN A 13 -6.69 -20.54 -15.40
C GLN A 13 -5.32 -20.47 -16.07
N ASP A 14 -5.02 -19.35 -16.75
CA ASP A 14 -3.75 -19.15 -17.45
C ASP A 14 -2.59 -18.93 -16.48
N ILE A 15 -2.88 -18.51 -15.25
CA ILE A 15 -1.88 -18.30 -14.19
C ILE A 15 -1.48 -19.61 -13.51
N ILE A 16 -2.40 -20.57 -13.41
CA ILE A 16 -2.16 -21.82 -12.69
C ILE A 16 -1.04 -22.61 -13.35
N GLY A 17 0.04 -22.85 -12.59
CA GLY A 17 1.23 -23.56 -13.08
C GLY A 17 2.22 -22.69 -13.87
N THR A 18 1.90 -21.43 -14.12
CA THR A 18 2.82 -20.48 -14.77
C THR A 18 3.96 -20.11 -13.82
N ASN A 19 5.16 -19.91 -14.36
CA ASN A 19 6.32 -19.47 -13.60
C ASN A 19 6.05 -18.11 -12.95
N ALA A 20 6.36 -17.98 -11.67
CA ALA A 20 6.11 -16.74 -10.90
C ALA A 20 6.79 -15.49 -11.52
N TYR A 21 7.92 -15.64 -12.17
CA TYR A 21 8.58 -14.56 -12.89
C TYR A 21 7.72 -14.03 -14.05
N GLU A 22 7.08 -14.93 -14.81
CA GLU A 22 6.18 -14.55 -15.91
C GLU A 22 4.92 -13.86 -15.35
N VAL A 23 4.36 -14.37 -14.25
CA VAL A 23 3.22 -13.74 -13.60
C VAL A 23 3.58 -12.35 -13.05
N ALA A 24 4.77 -12.17 -12.50
CA ALA A 24 5.25 -10.89 -11.99
C ALA A 24 5.34 -9.81 -13.09
N LYS A 25 5.59 -10.19 -14.37
CA LYS A 25 5.60 -9.23 -15.49
C LYS A 25 4.27 -8.52 -15.69
N LEU A 26 3.16 -9.10 -15.21
CA LEU A 26 1.85 -8.47 -15.26
C LEU A 26 1.79 -7.10 -14.56
N VAL A 27 2.73 -6.80 -13.66
CA VAL A 27 2.85 -5.45 -13.09
C VAL A 27 3.04 -4.39 -14.18
N LYS A 28 3.81 -4.72 -15.21
CA LYS A 28 4.12 -3.83 -16.34
C LYS A 28 3.26 -4.10 -17.56
N GLU A 29 2.99 -5.37 -17.85
CA GLU A 29 2.37 -5.83 -19.10
C GLU A 29 0.85 -6.01 -18.95
N GLY A 30 0.33 -6.02 -17.72
CA GLY A 30 -1.10 -6.18 -17.45
C GLY A 30 -1.93 -5.07 -18.06
N THR A 31 -3.03 -5.45 -18.72
CA THR A 31 -3.93 -4.53 -19.43
C THR A 31 -4.95 -3.87 -18.53
N ASP A 32 -5.16 -4.43 -17.33
CA ASP A 32 -6.11 -3.93 -16.33
C ASP A 32 -5.54 -4.03 -14.90
N ASP A 33 -6.24 -3.44 -13.94
CA ASP A 33 -5.83 -3.43 -12.53
C ASP A 33 -5.83 -4.83 -11.90
N ALA A 34 -6.68 -5.75 -12.38
CA ALA A 34 -6.73 -7.11 -11.87
C ALA A 34 -5.45 -7.88 -12.23
N GLN A 35 -4.99 -7.79 -13.47
CA GLN A 35 -3.74 -8.39 -13.94
C GLN A 35 -2.54 -7.78 -13.22
N ARG A 36 -2.46 -6.44 -13.15
CA ARG A 36 -1.39 -5.76 -12.40
C ARG A 36 -1.40 -6.11 -10.92
N GLY A 37 -2.60 -6.23 -10.32
CA GLY A 37 -2.77 -6.67 -8.94
C GLY A 37 -2.23 -8.07 -8.68
N VAL A 38 -2.44 -9.01 -9.59
CA VAL A 38 -1.86 -10.37 -9.52
C VAL A 38 -0.34 -10.32 -9.63
N GLY A 39 0.19 -9.51 -10.55
CA GLY A 39 1.64 -9.29 -10.67
C GLY A 39 2.25 -8.73 -9.37
N ILE A 40 1.61 -7.71 -8.76
CA ILE A 40 2.04 -7.14 -7.47
C ILE A 40 1.95 -8.17 -6.34
N ALA A 41 0.87 -8.96 -6.27
CA ALA A 41 0.75 -10.03 -5.27
C ALA A 41 1.88 -11.07 -5.40
N THR A 42 2.26 -11.40 -6.63
CA THR A 42 3.36 -12.32 -6.92
C THR A 42 4.71 -11.74 -6.48
N LEU A 43 4.98 -10.47 -6.77
CA LEU A 43 6.17 -9.76 -6.28
C LEU A 43 6.20 -9.71 -4.76
N THR A 44 5.09 -9.32 -4.13
CA THR A 44 5.00 -9.26 -2.67
C THR A 44 5.28 -10.62 -2.03
N ALA A 45 4.72 -11.71 -2.59
CA ALA A 45 5.01 -13.06 -2.11
C ALA A 45 6.50 -13.43 -2.31
N GLY A 46 7.09 -13.07 -3.44
CA GLY A 46 8.52 -13.30 -3.71
C GLY A 46 9.44 -12.53 -2.77
N SER A 47 9.04 -11.33 -2.35
CA SER A 47 9.84 -10.49 -1.45
C SER A 47 10.08 -11.10 -0.06
N CYS A 48 9.24 -12.05 0.37
CA CYS A 48 9.42 -12.75 1.65
C CYS A 48 10.68 -13.65 1.71
N GLN A 49 11.37 -13.83 0.59
CA GLN A 49 12.66 -14.55 0.54
C GLN A 49 13.85 -13.66 0.91
N GLN A 50 13.67 -12.34 0.98
CA GLN A 50 14.72 -11.41 1.32
C GLN A 50 14.90 -11.32 2.86
N ASP A 51 16.15 -11.11 3.28
CA ASP A 51 16.46 -10.78 4.68
C ASP A 51 16.27 -9.26 4.88
N LEU A 52 15.04 -8.87 5.19
CA LEU A 52 14.64 -7.49 5.36
C LEU A 52 14.60 -7.13 6.85
N ILE A 53 15.33 -6.09 7.23
CA ILE A 53 15.38 -5.58 8.60
C ILE A 53 14.14 -4.70 8.84
N ASP A 54 13.33 -5.06 9.83
CA ASP A 54 12.19 -4.25 10.26
C ASP A 54 12.69 -3.03 11.05
N VAL A 55 12.26 -1.84 10.63
CA VAL A 55 12.60 -0.57 11.29
C VAL A 55 11.46 0.00 12.12
N ASP A 56 10.30 -0.66 12.15
CA ASP A 56 9.15 -0.24 12.96
C ASP A 56 9.23 -0.87 14.37
N ASP A 57 9.72 -0.11 15.32
CA ASP A 57 9.78 -0.49 16.73
C ASP A 57 8.47 -0.24 17.49
N ARG A 58 7.39 0.07 16.79
CA ARG A 58 6.04 0.40 17.29
C ARG A 58 5.93 1.74 18.04
N SER A 59 7.02 2.43 18.36
CA SER A 59 7.00 3.80 18.89
C SER A 59 6.80 4.83 17.78
N THR A 60 7.19 4.48 16.58
CA THR A 60 7.11 5.27 15.35
C THR A 60 5.88 4.91 14.51
N THR A 61 5.75 5.50 13.34
CA THR A 61 4.80 5.10 12.31
C THR A 61 5.59 4.54 11.13
N PHE A 62 5.70 3.21 11.06
CA PHE A 62 6.51 2.52 10.05
C PHE A 62 8.01 2.90 10.08
N GLY A 63 8.58 3.11 11.25
CA GLY A 63 9.97 3.57 11.39
C GLY A 63 10.17 5.05 11.05
N VAL A 64 9.08 5.84 10.99
CA VAL A 64 9.10 7.29 10.74
C VAL A 64 8.57 8.05 11.95
N ASP A 65 9.34 9.03 12.41
CA ASP A 65 8.92 9.95 13.46
C ASP A 65 7.94 10.99 12.88
N ILE A 66 6.79 11.09 13.52
CA ILE A 66 5.79 12.12 13.22
C ILE A 66 5.90 13.21 14.28
N LEU A 67 6.25 14.40 13.83
CA LEU A 67 6.42 15.57 14.69
C LEU A 67 5.09 16.32 14.85
N PRO A 68 4.85 16.97 16.02
CA PRO A 68 3.65 17.80 16.23
C PRO A 68 3.53 19.01 15.27
N THR A 69 4.60 19.32 14.54
CA THR A 69 4.63 20.37 13.51
C THR A 69 4.34 19.87 12.11
N ASP A 70 4.24 18.54 11.93
CA ASP A 70 4.10 17.96 10.61
C ASP A 70 2.72 18.13 9.99
N ILE A 71 2.74 18.36 8.69
CA ILE A 71 1.60 18.12 7.81
C ILE A 71 1.82 16.75 7.18
N VAL A 72 0.93 15.83 7.47
CA VAL A 72 0.99 14.45 6.96
C VAL A 72 -0.07 14.25 5.89
N ALA A 73 0.33 13.75 4.72
CA ALA A 73 -0.60 13.29 3.70
C ALA A 73 -0.78 11.76 3.78
N MET A 74 -2.00 11.30 3.54
CA MET A 74 -2.31 9.89 3.36
C MET A 74 -3.10 9.70 2.05
N ILE A 75 -2.58 8.90 1.14
CA ILE A 75 -3.24 8.51 -0.11
C ILE A 75 -3.74 7.07 0.06
N GLY A 76 -5.07 6.90 0.07
CA GLY A 76 -5.75 5.68 0.50
C GLY A 76 -6.04 5.71 2.01
N TYR A 77 -7.33 5.72 2.38
CA TYR A 77 -7.74 5.82 3.78
C TYR A 77 -7.54 4.51 4.53
N ILE A 78 -6.68 4.53 5.53
CA ILE A 78 -6.45 3.43 6.46
C ILE A 78 -6.82 3.92 7.87
N GLU A 79 -8.07 3.68 8.27
CA GLU A 79 -8.69 4.23 9.48
C GLU A 79 -7.81 4.13 10.73
N PRO A 80 -7.24 2.98 11.15
CA PRO A 80 -6.45 2.90 12.37
C PRO A 80 -5.14 3.70 12.32
N ILE A 81 -4.63 3.97 11.11
CA ILE A 81 -3.43 4.78 10.92
C ILE A 81 -3.82 6.26 10.93
N ALA A 82 -4.92 6.62 10.26
CA ALA A 82 -5.40 7.99 10.22
C ALA A 82 -5.73 8.53 11.60
N GLU A 83 -6.41 7.74 12.45
CA GLU A 83 -6.69 8.09 13.84
C GLU A 83 -5.41 8.39 14.62
N LYS A 84 -4.42 7.49 14.57
CA LYS A 84 -3.13 7.69 15.22
C LYS A 84 -2.40 8.94 14.75
N LEU A 85 -2.48 9.26 13.45
CA LEU A 85 -1.79 10.39 12.85
C LEU A 85 -2.49 11.72 13.16
N SER A 86 -3.83 11.73 13.23
CA SER A 86 -4.60 12.93 13.57
C SER A 86 -4.27 13.46 14.97
N ASP A 87 -3.95 12.56 15.91
CA ASP A 87 -3.58 12.92 17.28
C ASP A 87 -2.12 13.40 17.43
N ARG A 88 -1.25 13.05 16.48
CA ARG A 88 0.21 13.28 16.57
C ARG A 88 0.70 14.43 15.68
N ALA A 89 0.14 14.56 14.50
CA ALA A 89 0.55 15.54 13.52
C ALA A 89 -0.17 16.88 13.72
N ARG A 90 0.44 17.97 13.28
CA ARG A 90 -0.23 19.29 13.21
C ARG A 90 -1.48 19.23 12.35
N LYS A 91 -1.42 18.49 11.25
CA LYS A 91 -2.52 18.34 10.28
C LYS A 91 -2.39 17.01 9.55
N LEU A 92 -3.48 16.28 9.45
CA LEU A 92 -3.64 15.14 8.57
C LEU A 92 -4.48 15.54 7.36
N ILE A 93 -4.05 15.17 6.17
CA ILE A 93 -4.76 15.35 4.90
C ILE A 93 -4.89 13.98 4.25
N VAL A 94 -6.10 13.52 4.00
CA VAL A 94 -6.34 12.21 3.40
C VAL A 94 -7.02 12.35 2.04
N PHE A 95 -6.53 11.60 1.07
CA PHE A 95 -7.11 11.47 -0.26
C PHE A 95 -7.55 10.03 -0.48
N ASP A 96 -8.85 9.82 -0.65
CA ASP A 96 -9.41 8.50 -0.94
C ASP A 96 -10.65 8.64 -1.84
N SER A 97 -10.58 8.08 -3.04
CA SER A 97 -11.65 8.18 -4.03
C SER A 97 -12.91 7.41 -3.63
N GLY A 98 -12.78 6.33 -2.86
CA GLY A 98 -13.89 5.54 -2.37
C GLY A 98 -14.66 6.26 -1.26
N VAL A 99 -13.93 6.84 -0.31
CA VAL A 99 -14.53 7.63 0.78
C VAL A 99 -15.16 8.91 0.24
N SER A 100 -14.47 9.64 -0.64
CA SER A 100 -15.00 10.85 -1.28
C SER A 100 -16.32 10.59 -2.00
N LYS A 101 -16.45 9.46 -2.69
CA LYS A 101 -17.70 9.06 -3.38
C LYS A 101 -18.78 8.56 -2.45
N SER A 102 -18.45 8.09 -1.25
CA SER A 102 -19.42 7.54 -0.29
C SER A 102 -20.28 8.60 0.41
N GLY A 103 -19.90 9.87 0.31
CA GLY A 103 -20.56 10.98 1.01
C GLY A 103 -20.34 11.01 2.53
N LYS A 104 -19.49 10.14 3.08
CA LYS A 104 -19.12 10.18 4.50
C LYS A 104 -18.28 11.43 4.77
N LYS A 105 -18.72 12.24 5.72
CA LYS A 105 -17.93 13.38 6.20
C LYS A 105 -16.92 12.89 7.25
N ILE A 106 -15.65 12.99 6.93
CA ILE A 106 -14.53 12.73 7.82
C ILE A 106 -13.64 13.95 7.73
N ASP A 107 -13.35 14.59 8.85
CA ASP A 107 -12.76 15.94 8.96
C ASP A 107 -11.42 16.11 8.22
N PHE A 108 -10.66 15.03 8.02
CA PHE A 108 -9.36 15.10 7.35
C PHE A 108 -9.39 14.61 5.89
N ILE A 109 -10.56 14.25 5.34
CA ILE A 109 -10.69 13.89 3.91
C ILE A 109 -10.74 15.17 3.08
N SER A 110 -9.88 15.22 2.06
CA SER A 110 -9.82 16.30 1.07
C SER A 110 -10.29 15.81 -0.30
N ASP A 111 -10.74 16.75 -1.12
CA ASP A 111 -11.14 16.45 -2.48
C ASP A 111 -9.93 16.02 -3.32
N MET A 112 -10.13 15.03 -4.20
CA MET A 112 -9.06 14.49 -5.05
C MET A 112 -8.41 15.57 -5.94
N GLU A 113 -9.16 16.60 -6.32
CA GLU A 113 -8.68 17.73 -7.14
C GLU A 113 -7.66 18.61 -6.42
N ASP A 114 -7.66 18.60 -5.07
CA ASP A 114 -6.72 19.38 -4.26
C ASP A 114 -5.32 18.73 -4.13
N GLN A 115 -5.10 17.54 -4.65
CA GLN A 115 -3.82 16.82 -4.54
C GLN A 115 -2.64 17.68 -5.04
N ALA A 116 -2.75 18.28 -6.22
CA ALA A 116 -1.68 19.09 -6.81
C ALA A 116 -1.31 20.31 -5.94
N LYS A 117 -2.26 20.83 -5.16
CA LYS A 117 -2.07 21.98 -4.28
C LYS A 117 -1.55 21.57 -2.89
N LEU A 118 -2.06 20.48 -2.34
CA LEU A 118 -1.82 20.12 -0.94
C LEU A 118 -0.62 19.18 -0.76
N LEU A 119 -0.39 18.22 -1.65
CA LEU A 119 0.72 17.27 -1.52
C LEU A 119 2.10 17.94 -1.47
N PRO A 120 2.40 19.00 -2.25
CA PRO A 120 3.68 19.69 -2.15
C PRO A 120 3.97 20.35 -0.80
N THR A 121 2.95 20.53 0.06
CA THR A 121 3.08 21.14 1.39
C THR A 121 3.35 20.13 2.50
N CYS A 122 3.29 18.83 2.21
CA CYS A 122 3.41 17.78 3.21
C CYS A 122 4.87 17.50 3.58
N HIS A 123 5.09 17.22 4.87
CA HIS A 123 6.38 16.82 5.41
C HIS A 123 6.57 15.31 5.38
N VAL A 124 5.48 14.57 5.52
CA VAL A 124 5.44 13.11 5.46
C VAL A 124 4.27 12.69 4.58
N ALA A 125 4.48 11.73 3.69
CA ALA A 125 3.43 11.15 2.85
C ALA A 125 3.35 9.63 3.07
N LEU A 126 2.14 9.14 3.36
CA LEU A 126 1.83 7.71 3.36
C LEU A 126 1.02 7.42 2.09
N ILE A 127 1.55 6.59 1.22
CA ILE A 127 0.96 6.28 -0.08
C ILE A 127 0.59 4.79 -0.11
N THR A 128 -0.65 4.47 -0.41
CA THR A 128 -1.06 3.06 -0.53
C THR A 128 -0.35 2.35 -1.67
N GLY A 129 0.08 1.10 -1.46
CA GLY A 129 0.69 0.27 -2.50
C GLY A 129 -0.21 0.04 -3.72
N THR A 130 -1.53 0.24 -3.60
CA THR A 130 -2.46 0.15 -4.73
C THR A 130 -2.18 1.19 -5.83
N THR A 131 -1.45 2.26 -5.52
CA THR A 131 -1.02 3.26 -6.50
C THR A 131 -0.03 2.71 -7.53
N VAL A 132 0.67 1.63 -7.21
CA VAL A 132 1.49 0.88 -8.18
C VAL A 132 0.59 0.09 -9.14
N ILE A 133 -0.53 -0.46 -8.64
CA ILE A 133 -1.47 -1.25 -9.45
C ILE A 133 -2.19 -0.35 -10.46
N ASN A 134 -2.70 0.80 -10.02
CA ASN A 134 -3.46 1.72 -10.87
C ASN A 134 -2.57 2.75 -11.63
N GLY A 135 -1.24 2.65 -11.49
CA GLY A 135 -0.28 3.47 -12.24
C GLY A 135 -0.17 4.94 -11.80
N THR A 136 -0.73 5.32 -10.65
CA THR A 136 -0.71 6.73 -10.18
C THR A 136 0.53 7.07 -9.34
N ILE A 137 1.35 6.09 -8.98
CA ILE A 137 2.48 6.26 -8.05
C ILE A 137 3.46 7.34 -8.51
N ASP A 138 3.86 7.36 -9.78
CA ASP A 138 4.89 8.27 -10.28
C ASP A 138 4.47 9.74 -10.20
N GLU A 139 3.20 10.03 -10.46
CA GLU A 139 2.65 11.38 -10.33
C GLU A 139 2.60 11.80 -8.86
N LEU A 140 2.13 10.92 -7.97
CA LEU A 140 2.07 11.19 -6.53
C LEU A 140 3.46 11.43 -5.95
N LEU A 141 4.47 10.66 -6.35
CA LEU A 141 5.85 10.88 -5.92
C LEU A 141 6.39 12.24 -6.37
N LYS A 142 6.07 12.69 -7.59
CA LYS A 142 6.44 14.03 -8.06
C LYS A 142 5.77 15.14 -7.25
N LEU A 143 4.50 14.97 -6.87
CA LEU A 143 3.78 15.94 -6.04
C LEU A 143 4.36 15.97 -4.61
N CYS A 144 4.77 14.84 -4.06
CA CYS A 144 5.35 14.73 -2.72
C CYS A 144 6.87 15.02 -2.66
N LYS A 145 7.45 15.67 -3.66
CA LYS A 145 8.91 15.91 -3.76
C LYS A 145 9.53 16.66 -2.57
N ASN A 146 8.73 17.42 -1.83
CA ASN A 146 9.18 18.18 -0.67
C ASN A 146 9.05 17.41 0.65
N ALA A 147 8.40 16.23 0.62
CA ALA A 147 8.28 15.40 1.81
C ALA A 147 9.65 14.81 2.19
N ARG A 148 10.00 14.92 3.49
CA ARG A 148 11.22 14.29 4.02
C ARG A 148 11.12 12.79 4.13
N GLU A 149 9.90 12.28 4.29
CA GLU A 149 9.62 10.84 4.33
C GLU A 149 8.42 10.50 3.44
N ILE A 150 8.58 9.47 2.64
CA ILE A 150 7.51 8.89 1.83
C ILE A 150 7.45 7.40 2.13
N VAL A 151 6.35 6.97 2.72
CA VAL A 151 6.08 5.58 3.06
C VAL A 151 5.12 4.97 2.05
N LEU A 152 5.55 3.94 1.34
CA LEU A 152 4.62 3.12 0.55
C LEU A 152 4.05 2.05 1.47
N VAL A 153 2.72 2.03 1.68
CA VAL A 153 2.09 1.25 2.75
C VAL A 153 0.98 0.34 2.25
N GLY A 154 0.86 -0.84 2.88
CA GLY A 154 -0.23 -1.78 2.66
C GLY A 154 0.20 -3.14 2.12
N ALA A 155 -0.74 -4.07 2.05
CA ALA A 155 -0.49 -5.43 1.57
C ALA A 155 -0.08 -5.50 0.08
N SER A 156 -0.37 -4.43 -0.68
CA SER A 156 0.03 -4.28 -2.09
C SER A 156 1.43 -3.65 -2.25
N THR A 157 2.15 -3.41 -1.18
CA THR A 157 3.50 -2.83 -1.25
C THR A 157 4.50 -3.90 -1.70
N PRO A 158 5.16 -3.75 -2.86
CA PRO A 158 6.23 -4.67 -3.25
C PRO A 158 7.46 -4.39 -2.38
N MET A 159 7.83 -5.36 -1.54
CA MET A 159 8.90 -5.21 -0.54
C MET A 159 10.28 -5.49 -1.15
N PHE A 160 10.67 -4.69 -2.15
CA PHE A 160 11.97 -4.71 -2.82
C PHE A 160 12.65 -3.34 -2.72
N PRO A 161 13.34 -3.02 -1.61
CA PRO A 161 13.94 -1.70 -1.39
C PRO A 161 14.85 -1.23 -2.54
N GLU A 162 15.61 -2.14 -3.12
CA GLU A 162 16.50 -1.85 -4.25
C GLU A 162 15.78 -1.29 -5.47
N ALA A 163 14.53 -1.70 -5.70
CA ALA A 163 13.72 -1.20 -6.82
C ALA A 163 13.28 0.27 -6.64
N PHE A 164 13.37 0.80 -5.43
CA PHE A 164 12.95 2.17 -5.09
C PHE A 164 14.11 3.12 -4.80
N LYS A 165 15.38 2.67 -4.89
CA LYS A 165 16.56 3.49 -4.53
C LYS A 165 16.69 4.79 -5.32
N ASP A 166 16.24 4.79 -6.57
CA ASP A 166 16.28 5.95 -7.47
C ASP A 166 15.01 6.81 -7.39
N THR A 167 14.12 6.52 -6.44
CA THR A 167 12.90 7.28 -6.16
C THR A 167 13.01 8.09 -4.88
N ASN A 168 12.01 8.90 -4.56
CA ASN A 168 11.92 9.58 -3.27
C ASN A 168 11.16 8.78 -2.18
N VAL A 169 10.81 7.53 -2.44
CA VAL A 169 10.30 6.61 -1.40
C VAL A 169 11.41 6.34 -0.39
N THR A 170 11.09 6.45 0.90
CA THR A 170 12.04 6.26 2.00
C THR A 170 11.80 4.99 2.80
N VAL A 171 10.55 4.52 2.83
CA VAL A 171 10.14 3.32 3.56
C VAL A 171 9.14 2.51 2.75
N LEU A 172 9.30 1.20 2.78
CA LEU A 172 8.31 0.23 2.31
C LEU A 172 7.69 -0.45 3.53
N ALA A 173 6.39 -0.30 3.73
CA ALA A 173 5.65 -0.92 4.84
C ALA A 173 4.62 -1.91 4.29
N GLY A 174 4.99 -3.17 4.27
CA GLY A 174 4.20 -4.24 3.66
C GLY A 174 3.89 -5.38 4.61
N SER A 175 3.35 -6.45 4.05
CA SER A 175 3.01 -7.64 4.81
C SER A 175 3.07 -8.91 3.98
N TRP A 176 3.36 -10.00 4.66
CA TRP A 176 3.30 -11.36 4.14
C TRP A 176 2.38 -12.21 4.98
N TRP A 177 2.15 -13.44 4.51
CA TRP A 177 1.39 -14.45 5.23
C TRP A 177 2.32 -15.49 5.84
N ASN A 178 2.03 -15.89 7.08
CA ASN A 178 2.75 -16.99 7.71
C ASN A 178 2.51 -18.28 6.94
N LYS A 179 3.57 -18.87 6.41
CA LYS A 179 3.51 -20.09 5.60
C LYS A 179 2.96 -21.30 6.37
N ASN A 180 3.12 -21.31 7.70
CA ASN A 180 2.60 -22.40 8.54
C ASN A 180 1.07 -22.39 8.63
N ASP A 181 0.43 -21.25 8.35
CA ASP A 181 -1.03 -21.11 8.38
C ASP A 181 -1.67 -21.27 6.99
N LYS A 182 -0.92 -21.77 6.00
CA LYS A 182 -1.32 -21.83 4.58
C LYS A 182 -2.67 -22.49 4.37
N GLU A 183 -2.91 -23.65 4.97
CA GLU A 183 -4.16 -24.40 4.79
C GLU A 183 -5.37 -23.66 5.35
N ASP A 184 -5.22 -23.07 6.54
CA ASP A 184 -6.30 -22.29 7.16
C ASP A 184 -6.55 -20.99 6.38
N LEU A 185 -5.50 -20.34 5.88
CA LEU A 185 -5.64 -19.17 5.00
C LEU A 185 -6.41 -19.52 3.72
N PHE A 186 -6.11 -20.64 3.09
CA PHE A 186 -6.82 -21.06 1.87
C PHE A 186 -8.29 -21.37 2.15
N LYS A 187 -8.62 -22.01 3.28
CA LYS A 187 -10.01 -22.23 3.70
C LYS A 187 -10.74 -20.89 3.89
N LEU A 188 -10.12 -19.94 4.59
CA LEU A 188 -10.71 -18.61 4.83
C LEU A 188 -10.91 -17.83 3.52
N ILE A 189 -9.93 -17.87 2.63
CA ILE A 189 -10.02 -17.23 1.31
C ILE A 189 -11.13 -17.86 0.46
N SER A 190 -11.25 -19.19 0.46
CA SER A 190 -12.27 -19.90 -0.35
C SER A 190 -13.72 -19.58 0.05
N ILE A 191 -13.92 -19.13 1.29
CA ILE A 191 -15.24 -18.67 1.79
C ILE A 191 -15.37 -17.13 1.80
N ALA A 192 -14.51 -16.45 1.05
CA ALA A 192 -14.47 -14.99 0.95
C ALA A 192 -14.37 -14.25 2.29
N SER A 193 -13.65 -14.82 3.27
CA SER A 193 -13.44 -14.17 4.57
C SER A 193 -12.70 -12.85 4.41
N GLY A 194 -13.18 -11.83 5.12
CA GLY A 194 -12.54 -10.52 5.13
C GLY A 194 -11.18 -10.51 5.87
N ILE A 195 -10.45 -9.42 5.68
CA ILE A 195 -9.11 -9.22 6.25
C ILE A 195 -9.04 -9.42 7.78
N SER A 196 -10.13 -9.11 8.50
CA SER A 196 -10.22 -9.29 9.96
C SER A 196 -9.99 -10.75 10.40
N HIS A 197 -10.40 -11.71 9.58
CA HIS A 197 -10.29 -13.14 9.87
C HIS A 197 -8.89 -13.69 9.57
N VAL A 198 -8.23 -13.18 8.54
CA VAL A 198 -6.93 -13.67 8.09
C VAL A 198 -5.75 -12.90 8.69
N ARG A 199 -5.99 -11.70 9.27
CA ARG A 199 -4.91 -10.80 9.74
C ARG A 199 -4.04 -11.37 10.86
N LYS A 200 -4.52 -12.36 11.62
CA LYS A 200 -3.72 -13.04 12.67
C LYS A 200 -2.50 -13.77 12.09
N SER A 201 -2.58 -14.20 10.84
CA SER A 201 -1.50 -14.86 10.11
C SER A 201 -0.63 -13.89 9.31
N MET A 202 -0.87 -12.58 9.45
CA MET A 202 -0.14 -11.55 8.72
C MET A 202 1.13 -11.15 9.47
N ILE A 203 2.26 -11.19 8.77
CA ILE A 203 3.56 -10.68 9.21
C ILE A 203 3.74 -9.31 8.56
N LYS A 204 3.92 -8.27 9.37
CA LYS A 204 4.13 -6.90 8.91
C LYS A 204 5.58 -6.50 9.13
N LYS A 205 6.13 -5.75 8.17
CA LYS A 205 7.45 -5.11 8.29
C LYS A 205 7.44 -3.74 7.65
N ALA A 206 8.23 -2.83 8.21
CA ALA A 206 8.63 -1.60 7.56
C ALA A 206 10.15 -1.67 7.29
N VAL A 207 10.57 -1.32 6.07
CA VAL A 207 11.95 -1.47 5.62
C VAL A 207 12.42 -0.18 5.00
N ARG A 208 13.59 0.32 5.39
CA ARG A 208 14.20 1.50 4.78
C ARG A 208 14.67 1.22 3.35
N VAL A 209 14.41 2.17 2.48
CA VAL A 209 15.05 2.24 1.16
C VAL A 209 16.41 2.89 1.34
N ILE A 210 17.47 2.15 1.08
CA ILE A 210 18.86 2.63 1.15
C ILE A 210 19.21 3.21 -0.22
N ARG A 211 19.62 4.47 -0.23
CA ARG A 211 20.07 5.22 -1.42
C ARG A 211 21.57 5.15 -1.58
#